data_633ba9bd1a7b7aabe07c5a6d5d182583
#
_entry.id   633ba9bd1a7b7aabe07c5a6d5d182583
#
_cell.length_a   1.000
_cell.length_b   1.000
_cell.length_c   1.000
_cell.angle_alpha   90.00
_cell.angle_beta   90.00
_cell.angle_gamma   90.00
#
_symmetry.space_group_name_H-M   'P 1'
#
loop_
_entity.id
_entity.type
_entity.pdbx_description
1 polymer ?
#
loop_
_entity_poly.entity_id
_entity_poly.type
_entity_poly.pdbx_seq_one_letter_code
_entity_poly.pdbx_strand_id
1 'polypeptide(L)'
;MGLFNAMASVNKINSLLKDFENQVTISQDLVERNAPAWQLNNSLNVLKSIHQQLIDNFSNSTTARVAMFKIFGDKMQMDGILTYTKNVCLHLNSIIQNQR
;
A
#
# COMPACT_ATOMS: atom_id res chain seq x y z
N MET A 1 -25.43 -11.48 -2.95
CA MET A 1 -24.21 -11.13 -3.69
C MET A 1 -23.35 -10.09 -2.97
N GLY A 2 -23.95 -8.99 -2.49
CA GLY A 2 -23.18 -7.88 -1.95
C GLY A 2 -22.32 -8.19 -0.73
N LEU A 3 -22.83 -8.98 0.24
CA LEU A 3 -22.12 -9.19 1.49
C LEU A 3 -20.84 -9.99 1.31
N PHE A 4 -20.89 -11.11 0.60
CA PHE A 4 -19.71 -11.94 0.38
C PHE A 4 -18.65 -11.21 -0.45
N ASN A 5 -19.08 -10.50 -1.50
CA ASN A 5 -18.15 -9.72 -2.32
C ASN A 5 -17.53 -8.58 -1.51
N ALA A 6 -18.33 -7.93 -0.64
CA ALA A 6 -17.84 -6.87 0.22
C ALA A 6 -16.78 -7.40 1.19
N MET A 7 -17.04 -8.54 1.84
CA MET A 7 -16.09 -9.15 2.77
C MET A 7 -14.82 -9.61 2.09
N ALA A 8 -14.94 -10.21 0.89
CA ALA A 8 -13.77 -10.63 0.12
C ALA A 8 -12.91 -9.43 -0.27
N SER A 9 -13.54 -8.32 -0.67
CA SER A 9 -12.82 -7.09 -1.01
C SER A 9 -12.12 -6.49 0.18
N VAL A 10 -12.77 -6.46 1.35
CA VAL A 10 -12.16 -5.97 2.59
C VAL A 10 -10.99 -6.84 3.00
N ASN A 11 -11.14 -8.16 2.92
CA ASN A 11 -10.05 -9.09 3.25
C ASN A 11 -8.87 -8.90 2.32
N LYS A 12 -9.12 -8.67 1.03
CA LYS A 12 -8.06 -8.40 0.04
C LYS A 12 -7.32 -7.11 0.40
N ILE A 13 -8.04 -6.05 0.73
CA ILE A 13 -7.44 -4.77 1.11
C ILE A 13 -6.63 -4.91 2.39
N ASN A 14 -7.16 -5.60 3.40
CA ASN A 14 -6.44 -5.82 4.65
C ASN A 14 -5.17 -6.62 4.42
N SER A 15 -5.21 -7.63 3.56
CA SER A 15 -4.03 -8.42 3.18
C SER A 15 -2.98 -7.56 2.50
N LEU A 16 -3.41 -6.71 1.56
CA LEU A 16 -2.51 -5.78 0.86
C LEU A 16 -1.86 -4.80 1.84
N LEU A 17 -2.63 -4.27 2.79
CA LEU A 17 -2.11 -3.35 3.80
C LEU A 17 -1.07 -4.04 4.69
N LYS A 18 -1.34 -5.28 5.10
CA LYS A 18 -0.40 -6.05 5.90
C LYS A 18 0.90 -6.30 5.12
N ASP A 19 0.77 -6.67 3.85
CA ASP A 19 1.94 -6.89 2.99
C ASP A 19 2.73 -5.60 2.81
N PHE A 20 2.03 -4.47 2.66
CA PHE A 20 2.65 -3.16 2.55
C PHE A 20 3.46 -2.83 3.81
N GLU A 21 2.87 -3.01 4.99
CA GLU A 21 3.55 -2.74 6.26
C GLU A 21 4.77 -3.64 6.45
N ASN A 22 4.66 -4.92 6.08
CA ASN A 22 5.80 -5.83 6.12
C ASN A 22 6.92 -5.34 5.21
N GLN A 23 6.59 -4.86 4.01
CA GLN A 23 7.59 -4.36 3.08
C GLN A 23 8.19 -3.03 3.54
N VAL A 24 7.43 -2.19 4.24
CA VAL A 24 7.96 -0.98 4.87
C VAL A 24 9.05 -1.35 5.88
N THR A 25 8.78 -2.35 6.71
CA THR A 25 9.77 -2.82 7.70
C THR A 25 11.04 -3.33 7.01
N ILE A 26 10.90 -4.09 5.93
CA ILE A 26 12.02 -4.57 5.14
C ILE A 26 12.81 -3.40 4.56
N SER A 27 12.11 -2.41 4.00
CA SER A 27 12.75 -1.22 3.43
C SER A 27 13.52 -0.43 4.48
N GLN A 28 12.95 -0.25 5.67
CA GLN A 28 13.63 0.45 6.77
C GLN A 28 14.91 -0.27 7.16
N ASP A 29 14.87 -1.58 7.27
CA ASP A 29 16.05 -2.38 7.60
C ASP A 29 17.14 -2.24 6.52
N LEU A 30 16.74 -2.28 5.26
CA LEU A 30 17.69 -2.11 4.14
C LEU A 30 18.36 -0.73 4.19
N VAL A 31 17.60 0.32 4.47
CA VAL A 31 18.14 1.67 4.58
C VAL A 31 19.11 1.75 5.76
N GLU A 32 18.74 1.21 6.92
CA GLU A 32 19.58 1.23 8.12
C GLU A 32 20.88 0.48 7.94
N ARG A 33 20.87 -0.59 7.14
CA ARG A 33 22.07 -1.39 6.85
C ARG A 33 22.91 -0.85 5.70
N ASN A 34 22.52 0.29 5.13
CA ASN A 34 23.17 0.86 3.95
C ASN A 34 23.21 -0.13 2.77
N ALA A 35 22.11 -0.83 2.54
CA ALA A 35 22.00 -1.77 1.45
C ALA A 35 22.20 -1.08 0.10
N PRO A 36 22.71 -1.79 -0.91
CA PRO A 36 22.93 -1.19 -2.23
C PRO A 36 21.62 -0.76 -2.88
N ALA A 37 21.72 0.23 -3.78
CA ALA A 37 20.55 0.84 -4.41
C ALA A 37 19.65 -0.18 -5.12
N TRP A 38 20.20 -1.25 -5.69
CA TRP A 38 19.39 -2.24 -6.40
C TRP A 38 18.44 -2.99 -5.45
N GLN A 39 18.88 -3.23 -4.19
CA GLN A 39 18.01 -3.84 -3.20
C GLN A 39 16.89 -2.88 -2.78
N LEU A 40 17.22 -1.61 -2.61
CA LEU A 40 16.23 -0.58 -2.29
C LEU A 40 15.22 -0.43 -3.44
N ASN A 41 15.69 -0.47 -4.69
CA ASN A 41 14.81 -0.41 -5.86
C ASN A 41 13.86 -1.62 -5.93
N ASN A 42 14.36 -2.81 -5.61
CA ASN A 42 13.51 -3.99 -5.57
C ASN A 42 12.40 -3.85 -4.53
N SER A 43 12.76 -3.35 -3.35
CA SER A 43 11.78 -3.11 -2.29
C SER A 43 10.76 -2.04 -2.71
N LEU A 44 11.23 -0.96 -3.33
CA LEU A 44 10.36 0.09 -3.85
C LEU A 44 9.37 -0.46 -4.89
N ASN A 45 9.84 -1.35 -5.76
CA ASN A 45 8.96 -1.95 -6.78
C ASN A 45 7.83 -2.77 -6.14
N VAL A 46 8.14 -3.50 -5.06
CA VAL A 46 7.11 -4.23 -4.30
C VAL A 46 6.10 -3.26 -3.69
N LEU A 47 6.58 -2.19 -3.06
CA LEU A 47 5.70 -1.17 -2.48
C LEU A 47 4.81 -0.52 -3.53
N LYS A 48 5.37 -0.17 -4.68
CA LYS A 48 4.60 0.41 -5.79
C LYS A 48 3.54 -0.55 -6.31
N SER A 49 3.88 -1.83 -6.41
CA SER A 49 2.94 -2.86 -6.87
C SER A 49 1.75 -2.97 -5.91
N ILE A 50 2.02 -2.99 -4.62
CA ILE A 50 0.96 -3.08 -3.61
C ILE A 50 0.09 -1.81 -3.65
N HIS A 51 0.71 -0.64 -3.74
CA HIS A 51 -0.01 0.64 -3.86
C HIS A 51 -0.94 0.63 -5.09
N GLN A 52 -0.45 0.15 -6.23
CA GLN A 52 -1.27 0.08 -7.44
C GLN A 52 -2.44 -0.90 -7.26
N GLN A 53 -2.22 -2.03 -6.60
CA GLN A 53 -3.28 -2.98 -6.32
C GLN A 53 -4.34 -2.37 -5.39
N LEU A 54 -3.92 -1.56 -4.43
CA LEU A 54 -4.86 -0.83 -3.57
C LEU A 54 -5.70 0.16 -4.38
N ILE A 55 -5.05 0.94 -5.26
CA ILE A 55 -5.76 1.86 -6.14
C ILE A 55 -6.79 1.10 -6.97
N ASP A 56 -6.39 0.00 -7.58
CA ASP A 56 -7.27 -0.79 -8.44
C ASP A 56 -8.47 -1.35 -7.68
N ASN A 57 -8.23 -1.83 -6.45
CA ASN A 57 -9.31 -2.37 -5.63
C ASN A 57 -10.30 -1.29 -5.22
N PHE A 58 -9.82 -0.09 -4.87
CA PHE A 58 -10.71 1.02 -4.51
C PHE A 58 -11.43 1.60 -5.72
N SER A 59 -10.76 1.64 -6.88
CA SER A 59 -11.33 2.30 -8.07
C SER A 59 -12.28 1.40 -8.85
N ASN A 60 -12.00 0.10 -8.90
CA ASN A 60 -12.72 -0.84 -9.76
C ASN A 60 -13.86 -1.56 -9.05
N SER A 61 -14.03 -1.37 -7.76
CA SER A 61 -15.08 -2.04 -7.00
C SER A 61 -15.88 -1.06 -6.17
N THR A 62 -17.07 -0.74 -6.64
CA THR A 62 -18.04 0.02 -5.85
C THR A 62 -18.35 -0.71 -4.54
N THR A 63 -18.41 -2.04 -4.59
CA THR A 63 -18.65 -2.89 -3.43
C THR A 63 -17.56 -2.71 -2.38
N ALA A 64 -16.28 -2.70 -2.81
CA ALA A 64 -15.17 -2.49 -1.89
C ALA A 64 -15.24 -1.11 -1.24
N ARG A 65 -15.55 -0.08 -2.02
CA ARG A 65 -15.66 1.29 -1.51
C ARG A 65 -16.77 1.41 -0.47
N VAL A 66 -17.92 0.81 -0.75
CA VAL A 66 -19.05 0.83 0.19
C VAL A 66 -18.71 0.04 1.45
N ALA A 67 -18.06 -1.11 1.30
CA ALA A 67 -17.66 -1.94 2.45
C ALA A 67 -16.66 -1.20 3.33
N MET A 68 -15.67 -0.56 2.73
CA MET A 68 -14.68 0.21 3.48
C MET A 68 -15.34 1.39 4.20
N PHE A 69 -16.26 2.06 3.54
CA PHE A 69 -17.01 3.15 4.16
C PHE A 69 -17.78 2.67 5.39
N LYS A 70 -18.43 1.51 5.28
CA LYS A 70 -19.22 0.96 6.40
C LYS A 70 -18.33 0.51 7.57
N ILE A 71 -17.15 -0.04 7.27
CA ILE A 71 -16.25 -0.59 8.29
C ILE A 71 -15.45 0.52 8.97
N PHE A 72 -14.92 1.44 8.18
CA PHE A 72 -14.08 2.53 8.69
C PHE A 72 -14.86 3.83 8.90
N GLY A 73 -16.12 3.87 8.45
CA GLY A 73 -17.00 4.98 8.71
C GLY A 73 -16.74 6.25 7.92
N ASP A 74 -15.74 6.25 7.04
CA ASP A 74 -15.35 7.49 6.39
C ASP A 74 -14.60 7.23 5.08
N LYS A 75 -14.99 7.95 4.04
CA LYS A 75 -14.29 7.97 2.76
C LYS A 75 -12.84 8.46 2.93
N MET A 76 -12.60 9.33 3.89
CA MET A 76 -11.26 9.85 4.17
C MET A 76 -10.28 8.75 4.57
N GLN A 77 -10.76 7.64 5.12
CA GLN A 77 -9.90 6.50 5.45
C GLN A 77 -9.26 5.90 4.19
N MET A 78 -10.05 5.77 3.11
CA MET A 78 -9.53 5.26 1.84
C MET A 78 -8.52 6.21 1.24
N ASP A 79 -8.84 7.49 1.20
CA ASP A 79 -7.94 8.52 0.69
C ASP A 79 -6.66 8.58 1.53
N GLY A 80 -6.79 8.43 2.85
CA GLY A 80 -5.66 8.40 3.77
C GLY A 80 -4.74 7.22 3.53
N ILE A 81 -5.32 6.04 3.28
CA ILE A 81 -4.55 4.83 2.97
C ILE A 81 -3.75 5.02 1.68
N LEU A 82 -4.38 5.52 0.62
CA LEU A 82 -3.72 5.73 -0.66
C LEU A 82 -2.65 6.82 -0.57
N THR A 83 -2.91 7.88 0.20
CA THR A 83 -1.94 8.95 0.42
C THR A 83 -0.74 8.42 1.22
N TYR A 84 -0.98 7.65 2.26
CA TYR A 84 0.09 7.06 3.08
C TYR A 84 0.99 6.16 2.23
N THR A 85 0.40 5.23 1.47
CA THR A 85 1.18 4.29 0.67
C THR A 85 1.96 5.00 -0.43
N LYS A 86 1.35 6.03 -1.05
CA LYS A 86 2.03 6.87 -2.04
C LYS A 86 3.22 7.59 -1.42
N ASN A 87 3.03 8.19 -0.24
CA ASN A 87 4.08 8.96 0.42
C ASN A 87 5.26 8.07 0.84
N VAL A 88 5.00 6.85 1.29
CA VAL A 88 6.06 5.89 1.60
C VAL A 88 6.89 5.60 0.35
N CYS A 89 6.25 5.36 -0.78
CA CYS A 89 6.95 5.11 -2.05
C CYS A 89 7.79 6.32 -2.46
N LEU A 90 7.24 7.53 -2.35
CA LEU A 90 7.97 8.75 -2.70
C LEU A 90 9.16 8.96 -1.78
N HIS A 91 9.00 8.69 -0.50
CA HIS A 91 10.08 8.84 0.48
C HIS A 91 11.22 7.87 0.19
N LEU A 92 10.92 6.60 -0.05
CA LEU A 92 11.95 5.62 -0.38
C LEU A 92 12.65 5.98 -1.70
N ASN A 93 11.88 6.42 -2.70
CA ASN A 93 12.46 6.87 -3.96
C ASN A 93 13.43 8.03 -3.74
N SER A 94 13.08 8.98 -2.88
CA SER A 94 13.94 10.10 -2.51
C SER A 94 15.25 9.62 -1.88
N ILE A 95 15.16 8.65 -0.97
CA ILE A 95 16.36 8.06 -0.34
C ILE A 95 17.27 7.44 -1.39
N ILE A 96 16.71 6.70 -2.34
CA ILE A 96 17.48 6.07 -3.42
C ILE A 96 18.16 7.12 -4.29
N GLN A 97 17.45 8.18 -4.65
CA GLN A 97 18.00 9.26 -5.47
C GLN A 97 19.16 9.94 -4.76
N ASN A 98 19.08 10.12 -3.44
CA ASN A 98 20.11 10.81 -2.67
C ASN A 98 21.35 9.95 -2.43
N GLN A 99 21.30 8.64 -2.69
CA GLN A 99 22.44 7.75 -2.54
C GLN A 99 23.40 7.79 -3.74
N ARG A 100 23.03 8.52 -4.77
CA ARG A 100 23.94 8.68 -5.93
C ARG A 100 24.95 9.80 -5.67
#